data_4be0bedac33a9c957a277b680cfd11b0
#
_entry.id   4be0bedac33a9c957a277b680cfd11b0
#
_cell.length_a   1.000
_cell.length_b   1.000
_cell.length_c   1.000
_cell.angle_alpha   90.00
_cell.angle_beta   90.00
_cell.angle_gamma   90.00
#
_symmetry.space_group_name_H-M   'P 1'
#
loop_
_entity.id
_entity.type
_entity.pdbx_description
1 polymer ?
#
loop_
_entity_poly.entity_id
_entity_poly.type
_entity_poly.pdbx_seq_one_letter_code
_entity_poly.pdbx_strand_id
1 'polypeptide(L)'
;LTNKKGFHNRITRPIHLVPFSLAECEELFELNDIVMNRSQMIESYMVFGGIPHYLNLFDSRLSLAQNVNELCFKEYGFLHDEYNNLFYSLYDKPEKHLAILERLAKSRDGLTRAELSREKEIGGGSVLTKDLRELEECGFIRKFSNFTRGEGEQFYQLIDPFTLFSIRFIKNKKFDSWNEYINSPGYHSWRGNAFEIVCMNHIPQI
;
A
#
# COMPACT_ATOMS: atom_id res chain seq x y z
N LEU A 1 -5.29 -9.76 12.63
CA LEU A 1 -6.71 -9.65 13.06
C LEU A 1 -7.08 -10.76 14.03
N THR A 2 -6.47 -10.78 15.22
CA THR A 2 -6.91 -11.66 16.30
C THR A 2 -7.97 -10.95 17.12
N ASN A 3 -9.20 -10.91 16.59
CA ASN A 3 -10.35 -10.58 17.42
C ASN A 3 -10.57 -11.73 18.41
N LYS A 4 -9.97 -11.59 19.61
CA LYS A 4 -9.88 -12.63 20.65
C LYS A 4 -11.23 -13.05 21.25
N LYS A 5 -12.35 -12.41 20.88
CA LYS A 5 -13.64 -12.61 21.55
C LYS A 5 -14.56 -13.66 20.90
N GLY A 6 -14.32 -14.11 19.65
CA GLY A 6 -15.24 -15.04 18.97
C GLY A 6 -14.67 -16.41 18.60
N PHE A 7 -13.37 -16.49 18.32
CA PHE A 7 -12.74 -17.69 17.74
C PHE A 7 -11.66 -18.33 18.62
N HIS A 8 -11.49 -17.87 19.86
CA HIS A 8 -10.49 -18.45 20.76
C HIS A 8 -10.76 -19.96 20.95
N ASN A 9 -9.75 -20.78 20.70
CA ASN A 9 -9.81 -22.26 20.71
C ASN A 9 -10.67 -22.93 19.61
N ARG A 10 -11.11 -22.20 18.56
CA ARG A 10 -11.82 -22.76 17.41
C ARG A 10 -11.01 -22.72 16.11
N ILE A 11 -9.83 -22.10 16.15
CA ILE A 11 -8.93 -22.00 14.97
C ILE A 11 -7.99 -23.20 15.00
N THR A 12 -8.13 -24.09 14.03
CA THR A 12 -7.26 -25.28 13.89
C THR A 12 -5.91 -24.88 13.29
N ARG A 13 -5.90 -23.97 12.30
CA ARG A 13 -4.69 -23.49 11.62
C ARG A 13 -4.92 -22.12 11.01
N PRO A 14 -4.14 -21.09 11.36
CA PRO A 14 -4.14 -19.82 10.64
C PRO A 14 -3.41 -19.97 9.32
N ILE A 15 -3.95 -19.38 8.24
CA ILE A 15 -3.28 -19.23 6.95
C ILE A 15 -3.06 -17.75 6.76
N HIS A 16 -1.80 -17.36 6.57
CA HIS A 16 -1.43 -15.99 6.23
C HIS A 16 -1.42 -15.84 4.70
N LEU A 17 -2.38 -15.10 4.16
CA LEU A 17 -2.41 -14.75 2.76
C LEU A 17 -1.58 -13.48 2.55
N VAL A 18 -0.65 -13.56 1.61
CA VAL A 18 0.15 -12.42 1.16
C VAL A 18 -0.40 -11.89 -0.17
N PRO A 19 -0.12 -10.63 -0.55
CA PRO A 19 -0.44 -10.13 -1.86
C PRO A 19 0.17 -11.00 -2.97
N PHE A 20 -0.47 -11.08 -4.11
CA PHE A 20 0.06 -11.76 -5.29
C PHE A 20 1.39 -11.18 -5.73
N SER A 21 2.28 -12.03 -6.19
CA SER A 21 3.49 -11.64 -6.92
C SER A 21 3.14 -11.11 -8.31
N LEU A 22 4.10 -10.51 -9.02
CA LEU A 22 3.91 -10.07 -10.41
C LEU A 22 3.49 -11.24 -11.32
N ALA A 23 4.05 -12.43 -11.12
CA ALA A 23 3.69 -13.62 -11.91
C ALA A 23 2.24 -14.05 -11.65
N GLU A 24 1.81 -14.09 -10.39
CA GLU A 24 0.42 -14.42 -10.05
C GLU A 24 -0.56 -13.34 -10.53
N CYS A 25 -0.15 -12.06 -10.57
CA CYS A 25 -0.95 -11.00 -11.18
C CYS A 25 -1.09 -11.19 -12.69
N GLU A 26 -0.01 -11.60 -13.37
CA GLU A 26 -0.02 -11.91 -14.81
C GLU A 26 -1.00 -13.05 -15.10
N GLU A 27 -0.92 -14.16 -14.36
CA GLU A 27 -1.86 -15.29 -14.47
C GLU A 27 -3.32 -14.85 -14.23
N LEU A 28 -3.58 -14.01 -13.23
CA LEU A 28 -4.93 -13.50 -12.96
C LEU A 28 -5.46 -12.63 -14.10
N PHE A 29 -4.63 -11.78 -14.67
CA PHE A 29 -5.03 -10.95 -15.81
C PHE A 29 -5.27 -11.78 -17.08
N GLU A 30 -4.45 -12.80 -17.35
CA GLU A 30 -4.69 -13.74 -18.45
C GLU A 30 -6.03 -14.47 -18.30
N LEU A 31 -6.38 -14.92 -17.07
CA LEU A 31 -7.67 -15.55 -16.78
C LEU A 31 -8.87 -14.62 -17.00
N ASN A 32 -8.67 -13.32 -16.91
CA ASN A 32 -9.70 -12.29 -17.12
C ASN A 32 -9.64 -11.64 -18.52
N ASP A 33 -8.92 -12.24 -19.48
CA ASP A 33 -8.73 -11.73 -20.85
C ASP A 33 -8.14 -10.30 -20.89
N ILE A 34 -7.31 -9.94 -19.89
CA ILE A 34 -6.65 -8.65 -19.81
C ILE A 34 -5.22 -8.79 -20.30
N VAL A 35 -4.91 -8.14 -21.44
CA VAL A 35 -3.59 -8.18 -22.06
C VAL A 35 -2.79 -6.96 -21.66
N MET A 36 -1.66 -7.18 -20.98
CA MET A 36 -0.72 -6.12 -20.59
C MET A 36 0.71 -6.51 -20.98
N ASN A 37 1.50 -5.53 -21.42
CA ASN A 37 2.93 -5.75 -21.51
C ASN A 37 3.57 -5.65 -20.12
N ARG A 38 4.84 -6.10 -19.97
CA ARG A 38 5.54 -6.13 -18.68
C ARG A 38 5.64 -4.78 -18.00
N SER A 39 5.79 -3.68 -18.74
CA SER A 39 5.84 -2.33 -18.18
C SER A 39 4.49 -1.93 -17.58
N GLN A 40 3.40 -2.24 -18.27
CA GLN A 40 2.03 -2.01 -17.78
C GLN A 40 1.72 -2.88 -16.57
N MET A 41 2.20 -4.13 -16.54
CA MET A 41 2.06 -5.02 -15.40
C MET A 41 2.74 -4.45 -14.15
N ILE A 42 3.98 -3.98 -14.28
CA ILE A 42 4.70 -3.32 -13.19
C ILE A 42 3.98 -2.04 -12.75
N GLU A 43 3.50 -1.23 -13.68
CA GLU A 43 2.76 0.00 -13.36
C GLU A 43 1.42 -0.32 -12.65
N SER A 44 0.70 -1.34 -13.10
CA SER A 44 -0.50 -1.84 -12.41
C SER A 44 -0.18 -2.24 -10.96
N TYR A 45 0.91 -2.99 -10.76
CA TYR A 45 1.33 -3.38 -9.43
C TYR A 45 1.75 -2.18 -8.56
N MET A 46 2.40 -1.16 -9.12
CA MET A 46 2.74 0.07 -8.40
C MET A 46 1.50 0.84 -7.92
N VAL A 47 0.37 0.72 -8.63
CA VAL A 47 -0.90 1.38 -8.26
C VAL A 47 -1.73 0.52 -7.32
N PHE A 48 -1.98 -0.74 -7.66
CA PHE A 48 -2.98 -1.59 -7.00
C PHE A 48 -2.37 -2.64 -6.06
N GLY A 49 -1.04 -2.83 -6.11
CA GLY A 49 -0.39 -3.96 -5.45
C GLY A 49 -0.84 -5.30 -6.03
N GLY A 50 -0.54 -6.37 -5.31
CA GLY A 50 -0.97 -7.72 -5.65
C GLY A 50 -2.28 -8.12 -4.96
N ILE A 51 -3.27 -7.23 -4.87
CA ILE A 51 -4.54 -7.50 -4.20
C ILE A 51 -5.55 -8.03 -5.22
N PRO A 52 -5.89 -9.34 -5.19
CA PRO A 52 -6.75 -9.97 -6.22
C PRO A 52 -8.09 -9.25 -6.38
N HIS A 53 -8.66 -8.75 -5.29
CA HIS A 53 -9.92 -8.02 -5.33
C HIS A 53 -9.82 -6.77 -6.23
N TYR A 54 -8.76 -5.97 -6.11
CA TYR A 54 -8.57 -4.76 -6.92
C TYR A 54 -8.30 -5.10 -8.39
N LEU A 55 -7.50 -6.15 -8.63
CA LEU A 55 -7.15 -6.58 -9.99
C LEU A 55 -8.37 -7.15 -10.76
N ASN A 56 -9.30 -7.79 -10.06
CA ASN A 56 -10.56 -8.28 -10.66
C ASN A 56 -11.56 -7.17 -11.02
N LEU A 57 -11.33 -5.93 -10.60
CA LEU A 57 -12.17 -4.78 -10.98
C LEU A 57 -11.81 -4.20 -12.35
N PHE A 58 -10.72 -4.65 -12.96
CA PHE A 58 -10.31 -4.15 -14.27
C PHE A 58 -11.31 -4.52 -15.37
N ASP A 59 -11.58 -3.56 -16.24
CA ASP A 59 -12.29 -3.77 -17.50
C ASP A 59 -11.28 -4.04 -18.61
N SER A 60 -11.32 -5.23 -19.21
CA SER A 60 -10.39 -5.65 -20.28
C SER A 60 -10.47 -4.80 -21.55
N ARG A 61 -11.57 -4.04 -21.73
CA ARG A 61 -11.77 -3.12 -22.85
C ARG A 61 -11.06 -1.78 -22.67
N LEU A 62 -10.58 -1.49 -21.46
CA LEU A 62 -9.94 -0.23 -21.10
C LEU A 62 -8.43 -0.38 -21.00
N SER A 63 -7.69 0.67 -21.35
CA SER A 63 -6.27 0.75 -21.04
C SER A 63 -6.02 0.82 -19.53
N LEU A 64 -4.78 0.55 -19.09
CA LEU A 64 -4.40 0.69 -17.69
C LEU A 64 -4.76 2.08 -17.13
N ALA A 65 -4.41 3.16 -17.86
CA ALA A 65 -4.70 4.52 -17.42
C ALA A 65 -6.20 4.81 -17.29
N GLN A 66 -7.01 4.24 -18.19
CA GLN A 66 -8.47 4.35 -18.10
C GLN A 66 -9.01 3.56 -16.91
N ASN A 67 -8.52 2.34 -16.65
CA ASN A 67 -8.89 1.58 -15.45
C ASN A 67 -8.55 2.34 -14.16
N VAL A 68 -7.35 2.93 -14.09
CA VAL A 68 -6.97 3.76 -12.92
C VAL A 68 -7.93 4.95 -12.76
N ASN A 69 -8.32 5.63 -13.85
CA ASN A 69 -9.29 6.71 -13.79
C ASN A 69 -10.65 6.26 -13.28
N GLU A 70 -11.22 5.22 -13.88
CA GLU A 70 -12.55 4.74 -13.53
C GLU A 70 -12.61 4.22 -12.09
N LEU A 71 -11.59 3.48 -11.65
CA LEU A 71 -11.57 2.89 -10.33
C LEU A 71 -11.23 3.88 -9.20
N CYS A 72 -10.31 4.83 -9.45
CA CYS A 72 -9.70 5.62 -8.36
C CYS A 72 -10.07 7.12 -8.40
N PHE A 73 -10.37 7.70 -9.58
CA PHE A 73 -10.56 9.16 -9.71
C PHE A 73 -12.01 9.57 -9.95
N LYS A 74 -12.87 8.67 -10.42
CA LYS A 74 -14.30 8.94 -10.53
C LYS A 74 -14.95 8.98 -9.14
N GLU A 75 -15.91 9.88 -8.94
CA GLU A 75 -16.65 10.06 -7.68
C GLU A 75 -17.28 8.75 -7.17
N TYR A 76 -17.73 7.90 -8.08
CA TYR A 76 -18.31 6.59 -7.77
C TYR A 76 -17.36 5.43 -8.15
N GLY A 77 -16.07 5.70 -8.31
CA GLY A 77 -15.06 4.69 -8.55
C GLY A 77 -14.92 3.75 -7.35
N PHE A 78 -14.84 2.47 -7.61
CA PHE A 78 -14.88 1.44 -6.57
C PHE A 78 -13.77 1.60 -5.51
N LEU A 79 -12.63 2.15 -5.93
CA LEU A 79 -11.46 2.37 -5.07
C LEU A 79 -11.26 3.83 -4.66
N HIS A 80 -12.21 4.72 -4.98
CA HIS A 80 -12.11 6.15 -4.66
C HIS A 80 -11.95 6.40 -3.16
N ASP A 81 -12.79 5.76 -2.35
CA ASP A 81 -12.78 5.89 -0.89
C ASP A 81 -12.15 4.69 -0.17
N GLU A 82 -11.62 3.72 -0.93
CA GLU A 82 -11.13 2.45 -0.40
C GLU A 82 -10.05 2.63 0.66
N TYR A 83 -9.14 3.59 0.49
CA TYR A 83 -8.11 3.90 1.48
C TYR A 83 -8.69 4.16 2.88
N ASN A 84 -9.73 4.98 2.97
CA ASN A 84 -10.37 5.26 4.25
C ASN A 84 -11.19 4.05 4.73
N ASN A 85 -12.03 3.48 3.86
CA ASN A 85 -12.91 2.37 4.18
C ASN A 85 -12.13 1.16 4.73
N LEU A 86 -10.99 0.84 4.12
CA LEU A 86 -10.12 -0.24 4.56
C LEU A 86 -9.66 -0.04 6.01
N PHE A 87 -9.11 1.12 6.35
CA PHE A 87 -8.57 1.37 7.68
C PHE A 87 -9.66 1.47 8.74
N TYR A 88 -10.82 2.05 8.43
CA TYR A 88 -11.98 2.06 9.34
C TYR A 88 -12.59 0.65 9.53
N SER A 89 -12.42 -0.27 8.59
CA SER A 89 -12.84 -1.67 8.75
C SER A 89 -11.86 -2.50 9.58
N LEU A 90 -10.57 -2.17 9.54
CA LEU A 90 -9.51 -2.90 10.24
C LEU A 90 -9.34 -2.47 11.71
N TYR A 91 -9.56 -1.19 12.00
CA TYR A 91 -9.26 -0.59 13.31
C TYR A 91 -10.44 0.23 13.84
N ASP A 92 -10.76 0.07 15.11
CA ASP A 92 -11.83 0.86 15.77
C ASP A 92 -11.51 2.37 15.78
N LYS A 93 -10.22 2.73 15.84
CA LYS A 93 -9.70 4.11 15.86
C LYS A 93 -8.48 4.21 14.94
N PRO A 94 -8.67 4.35 13.62
CA PRO A 94 -7.59 4.30 12.64
C PRO A 94 -6.78 5.60 12.53
N GLU A 95 -7.16 6.69 13.20
CA GLU A 95 -6.59 8.03 12.98
C GLU A 95 -5.07 8.05 13.15
N LYS A 96 -4.54 7.31 14.14
CA LYS A 96 -3.09 7.21 14.37
C LYS A 96 -2.39 6.35 13.31
N HIS A 97 -3.01 5.24 12.92
CA HIS A 97 -2.50 4.39 11.85
C HIS A 97 -2.40 5.18 10.54
N LEU A 98 -3.45 5.93 10.20
CA LEU A 98 -3.46 6.81 9.03
C LEU A 98 -2.37 7.89 9.12
N ALA A 99 -2.20 8.55 10.27
CA ALA A 99 -1.16 9.55 10.48
C ALA A 99 0.26 8.96 10.31
N ILE A 100 0.51 7.76 10.83
CA ILE A 100 1.78 7.03 10.65
C ILE A 100 2.05 6.79 9.17
N LEU A 101 1.08 6.23 8.42
CA LEU A 101 1.22 5.93 7.00
C LEU A 101 1.44 7.19 6.16
N GLU A 102 0.71 8.27 6.44
CA GLU A 102 0.89 9.56 5.77
C GLU A 102 2.27 10.17 6.02
N ARG A 103 2.80 9.98 7.23
CA ARG A 103 4.14 10.45 7.56
C ARG A 103 5.20 9.59 6.86
N LEU A 104 5.02 8.27 6.82
CA LEU A 104 5.91 7.33 6.13
C LEU A 104 5.88 7.54 4.60
N ALA A 105 4.72 7.82 4.02
CA ALA A 105 4.58 8.10 2.59
C ALA A 105 5.40 9.31 2.09
N LYS A 106 5.83 10.19 3.00
CA LYS A 106 6.72 11.33 2.70
C LYS A 106 8.20 10.99 2.78
N SER A 107 8.56 9.79 3.28
CA SER A 107 9.95 9.34 3.45
C SER A 107 10.23 8.09 2.63
N ARG A 108 11.16 8.19 1.67
CA ARG A 108 11.59 7.05 0.87
C ARG A 108 12.42 6.06 1.68
N ASP A 109 13.29 6.58 2.55
CA ASP A 109 14.26 5.77 3.31
C ASP A 109 13.69 5.18 4.60
N GLY A 110 12.39 5.39 4.86
CA GLY A 110 11.76 5.04 6.12
C GLY A 110 12.07 6.05 7.24
N LEU A 111 11.45 5.83 8.40
CA LEU A 111 11.61 6.65 9.60
C LEU A 111 11.80 5.76 10.81
N THR A 112 12.56 6.26 11.79
CA THR A 112 12.69 5.64 13.09
C THR A 112 11.44 5.87 13.94
N ARG A 113 11.26 5.03 14.97
CA ARG A 113 10.20 5.24 15.96
C ARG A 113 10.31 6.61 16.66
N ALA A 114 11.54 7.08 16.88
CA ALA A 114 11.79 8.37 17.50
C ALA A 114 11.34 9.53 16.62
N GLU A 115 11.59 9.46 15.31
CA GLU A 115 11.13 10.46 14.34
C GLU A 115 9.61 10.48 14.23
N LEU A 116 8.96 9.32 14.18
CA LEU A 116 7.50 9.21 14.17
C LEU A 116 6.87 9.79 15.43
N SER A 117 7.48 9.55 16.61
CA SER A 117 6.93 10.03 17.89
C SER A 117 6.97 11.55 18.07
N ARG A 118 7.72 12.28 17.23
CA ARG A 118 7.77 13.76 17.25
C ARG A 118 6.54 14.39 16.62
N GLU A 119 5.83 13.65 15.77
CA GLU A 119 4.58 14.14 15.17
C GLU A 119 3.47 14.15 16.22
N LYS A 120 2.81 15.29 16.37
CA LYS A 120 1.80 15.50 17.43
C LYS A 120 0.60 14.56 17.29
N GLU A 121 0.19 14.28 16.07
CA GLU A 121 -0.94 13.40 15.74
C GLU A 121 -0.64 11.92 16.04
N ILE A 122 0.64 11.53 15.98
CA ILE A 122 1.09 10.16 16.21
C ILE A 122 1.34 9.93 17.70
N GLY A 123 2.11 10.82 18.34
CA GLY A 123 2.52 10.69 19.72
C GLY A 123 3.50 9.53 19.94
N GLY A 124 3.66 9.08 21.17
CA GLY A 124 4.67 8.09 21.55
C GLY A 124 4.14 7.00 22.48
N GLY A 125 5.07 6.41 23.26
CA GLY A 125 4.75 5.40 24.27
C GLY A 125 4.37 4.04 23.71
N SER A 126 3.70 3.22 24.54
CA SER A 126 3.29 1.86 24.18
C SER A 126 2.24 1.81 23.05
N VAL A 127 1.45 2.88 22.91
CA VAL A 127 0.43 2.98 21.87
C VAL A 127 1.09 2.99 20.49
N LEU A 128 2.09 3.85 20.25
CA LEU A 128 2.82 3.87 18.97
C LEU A 128 3.46 2.50 18.67
N THR A 129 4.02 1.82 19.68
CA THR A 129 4.59 0.48 19.48
C THR A 129 3.55 -0.54 19.04
N LYS A 130 2.34 -0.45 19.60
CA LYS A 130 1.20 -1.31 19.24
C LYS A 130 0.76 -1.00 17.80
N ASP A 131 0.55 0.27 17.46
CA ASP A 131 0.05 0.69 16.15
C ASP A 131 1.04 0.31 15.01
N LEU A 132 2.36 0.49 15.26
CA LEU A 132 3.41 0.04 14.32
C LEU A 132 3.41 -1.47 14.11
N ARG A 133 3.23 -2.26 15.18
CA ARG A 133 3.14 -3.71 15.07
C ARG A 133 1.89 -4.13 14.29
N GLU A 134 0.74 -3.51 14.53
CA GLU A 134 -0.50 -3.81 13.82
C GLU A 134 -0.38 -3.51 12.32
N LEU A 135 0.25 -2.38 11.95
CA LEU A 135 0.53 -2.05 10.55
C LEU A 135 1.52 -3.02 9.89
N GLU A 136 2.53 -3.49 10.61
CA GLU A 136 3.50 -4.48 10.14
C GLU A 136 2.85 -5.86 9.95
N GLU A 137 2.05 -6.32 10.92
CA GLU A 137 1.31 -7.59 10.86
C GLU A 137 0.28 -7.61 9.70
N CYS A 138 -0.29 -6.45 9.34
CA CYS A 138 -1.19 -6.30 8.21
C CYS A 138 -0.47 -6.09 6.86
N GLY A 139 0.86 -5.98 6.85
CA GLY A 139 1.64 -5.84 5.61
C GLY A 139 1.67 -4.43 5.00
N PHE A 140 1.22 -3.40 5.71
CA PHE A 140 1.30 -2.02 5.22
C PHE A 140 2.70 -1.44 5.31
N ILE A 141 3.44 -1.81 6.35
CA ILE A 141 4.81 -1.35 6.59
C ILE A 141 5.73 -2.53 6.81
N ARG A 142 7.02 -2.30 6.59
CA ARG A 142 8.09 -3.20 7.03
C ARG A 142 8.98 -2.50 8.05
N LYS A 143 9.56 -3.29 8.92
CA LYS A 143 10.60 -2.90 9.85
C LYS A 143 11.94 -3.44 9.37
N PHE A 144 12.99 -2.63 9.37
CA PHE A 144 14.33 -3.05 8.93
C PHE A 144 15.42 -2.28 9.69
N SER A 145 16.64 -2.82 9.68
CA SER A 145 17.83 -2.14 10.21
C SER A 145 18.64 -1.56 9.05
N ASN A 146 19.05 -0.31 9.17
CA ASN A 146 19.88 0.34 8.18
C ASN A 146 21.36 0.31 8.64
N PHE A 147 22.19 -0.47 7.94
CA PHE A 147 23.61 -0.64 8.26
C PHE A 147 24.43 0.64 8.12
N THR A 148 23.96 1.65 7.37
CA THR A 148 24.68 2.91 7.12
C THR A 148 24.39 4.00 8.14
N ARG A 149 23.31 3.88 8.94
CA ARG A 149 22.86 4.93 9.87
C ARG A 149 23.06 4.60 11.35
N GLY A 150 23.75 3.51 11.67
CA GLY A 150 24.06 3.07 13.04
C GLY A 150 23.61 1.66 13.34
N GLU A 151 24.44 0.88 14.06
CA GLU A 151 24.10 -0.47 14.46
C GLU A 151 22.91 -0.50 15.41
N GLY A 152 21.86 -1.25 15.03
CA GLY A 152 20.69 -1.51 15.88
C GLY A 152 19.53 -0.53 15.74
N GLU A 153 19.64 0.57 14.98
CA GLU A 153 18.51 1.46 14.76
C GLU A 153 17.48 0.84 13.82
N GLN A 154 16.22 0.82 14.29
CA GLN A 154 15.10 0.24 13.55
C GLN A 154 14.34 1.32 12.78
N PHE A 155 14.14 1.08 11.49
CA PHE A 155 13.39 1.93 10.58
C PHE A 155 12.07 1.26 10.18
N TYR A 156 11.06 2.07 9.93
CA TYR A 156 9.76 1.67 9.41
C TYR A 156 9.56 2.32 8.05
N GLN A 157 9.12 1.55 7.07
CA GLN A 157 8.88 2.02 5.71
C GLN A 157 7.53 1.52 5.22
N LEU A 158 6.78 2.38 4.55
CA LEU A 158 5.56 2.01 3.84
C LEU A 158 5.90 1.13 2.64
N ILE A 159 5.28 -0.04 2.55
CA ILE A 159 5.54 -1.04 1.49
C ILE A 159 4.27 -1.45 0.73
N ASP A 160 3.10 -1.01 1.15
CA ASP A 160 1.86 -1.26 0.42
C ASP A 160 1.70 -0.26 -0.73
N PRO A 161 1.71 -0.73 -2.00
CA PRO A 161 1.64 0.13 -3.17
C PRO A 161 0.35 0.95 -3.23
N PHE A 162 -0.81 0.33 -2.98
CA PHE A 162 -2.10 1.02 -3.05
C PHE A 162 -2.23 2.13 -2.00
N THR A 163 -1.76 1.89 -0.77
CA THR A 163 -1.72 2.91 0.27
C THR A 163 -0.84 4.09 -0.13
N LEU A 164 0.36 3.82 -0.68
CA LEU A 164 1.25 4.90 -1.16
C LEU A 164 0.60 5.70 -2.30
N PHE A 165 0.00 5.02 -3.26
CA PHE A 165 -0.72 5.65 -4.38
C PHE A 165 -1.88 6.51 -3.89
N SER A 166 -2.72 5.97 -3.02
CA SER A 166 -3.90 6.64 -2.47
C SER A 166 -3.54 7.91 -1.70
N ILE A 167 -2.52 7.86 -0.84
CA ILE A 167 -2.05 9.04 -0.11
C ILE A 167 -1.51 10.10 -1.08
N ARG A 168 -0.79 9.69 -2.13
CA ARG A 168 -0.14 10.62 -3.06
C ARG A 168 -1.10 11.29 -4.02
N PHE A 169 -2.09 10.58 -4.54
CA PHE A 169 -2.89 11.02 -5.68
C PHE A 169 -4.38 11.13 -5.41
N ILE A 170 -4.93 10.31 -4.53
CA ILE A 170 -6.36 10.36 -4.21
C ILE A 170 -6.60 11.34 -3.05
N LYS A 171 -5.98 11.09 -1.90
CA LYS A 171 -6.16 11.95 -0.71
C LYS A 171 -5.65 13.37 -0.92
N ASN A 172 -4.47 13.53 -1.52
CA ASN A 172 -3.85 14.82 -1.81
C ASN A 172 -4.09 15.24 -3.27
N LYS A 173 -5.32 15.07 -3.72
CA LYS A 173 -5.74 15.32 -5.10
C LYS A 173 -5.36 16.72 -5.59
N LYS A 174 -4.62 16.78 -6.70
CA LYS A 174 -4.23 18.00 -7.41
C LYS A 174 -4.87 18.09 -8.79
N PHE A 175 -5.21 16.95 -9.39
CA PHE A 175 -5.81 16.82 -10.70
C PHE A 175 -7.00 15.86 -10.62
N ASP A 176 -7.92 16.00 -11.56
CA ASP A 176 -9.16 15.20 -11.57
C ASP A 176 -9.02 13.89 -12.33
N SER A 177 -7.90 13.68 -13.00
CA SER A 177 -7.65 12.47 -13.79
C SER A 177 -6.22 11.97 -13.66
N TRP A 178 -6.04 10.65 -13.82
CA TRP A 178 -4.72 10.03 -13.85
C TRP A 178 -3.87 10.51 -15.02
N ASN A 179 -4.48 10.80 -16.17
CA ASN A 179 -3.78 11.29 -17.34
C ASN A 179 -3.07 12.63 -17.12
N GLU A 180 -3.61 13.48 -16.23
CA GLU A 180 -2.97 14.73 -15.85
C GLU A 180 -1.77 14.52 -14.92
N TYR A 181 -1.81 13.47 -14.09
CA TYR A 181 -0.70 13.11 -13.21
C TYR A 181 0.50 12.53 -13.95
N ILE A 182 0.32 11.69 -14.97
CA ILE A 182 1.38 10.92 -15.66
C ILE A 182 2.53 11.82 -16.15
N ASN A 183 2.25 13.06 -16.52
CA ASN A 183 3.26 14.01 -16.99
C ASN A 183 3.75 14.98 -15.89
N SER A 184 3.34 14.79 -14.65
CA SER A 184 3.70 15.68 -13.55
C SER A 184 5.03 15.28 -12.88
N PRO A 185 5.78 16.25 -12.31
CA PRO A 185 6.96 15.93 -11.50
C PRO A 185 6.64 15.02 -10.30
N GLY A 186 5.42 15.13 -9.75
CA GLY A 186 4.94 14.30 -8.66
C GLY A 186 4.83 12.82 -9.04
N TYR A 187 4.38 12.54 -10.26
CA TYR A 187 4.33 11.18 -10.82
C TYR A 187 5.74 10.58 -10.95
N HIS A 188 6.70 11.31 -11.52
CA HIS A 188 8.05 10.81 -11.68
C HIS A 188 8.73 10.49 -10.35
N SER A 189 8.54 11.34 -9.34
CA SER A 189 9.04 11.09 -7.98
C SER A 189 8.39 9.86 -7.34
N TRP A 190 7.06 9.72 -7.45
CA TRP A 190 6.32 8.58 -6.94
C TRP A 190 6.71 7.28 -7.65
N ARG A 191 6.82 7.31 -8.99
CA ARG A 191 7.15 6.13 -9.79
C ARG A 191 8.46 5.48 -9.38
N GLY A 192 9.49 6.29 -9.10
CA GLY A 192 10.78 5.77 -8.61
C GLY A 192 10.65 5.07 -7.25
N ASN A 193 9.91 5.66 -6.31
CA ASN A 193 9.66 5.07 -5.00
C ASN A 193 8.77 3.80 -5.09
N ALA A 194 7.69 3.87 -5.86
CA ALA A 194 6.78 2.75 -6.05
C ALA A 194 7.47 1.55 -6.72
N PHE A 195 8.31 1.80 -7.73
CA PHE A 195 9.09 0.74 -8.37
C PHE A 195 10.09 0.08 -7.40
N GLU A 196 10.75 0.87 -6.54
CA GLU A 196 11.62 0.31 -5.49
C GLU A 196 10.84 -0.60 -4.54
N ILE A 197 9.64 -0.21 -4.13
CA ILE A 197 8.75 -1.06 -3.31
C ILE A 197 8.44 -2.37 -4.04
N VAL A 198 8.09 -2.32 -5.34
CA VAL A 198 7.85 -3.54 -6.14
C VAL A 198 9.08 -4.45 -6.12
N CYS A 199 10.28 -3.91 -6.39
CA CYS A 199 11.52 -4.69 -6.34
C CYS A 199 11.74 -5.34 -4.97
N MET A 200 11.56 -4.57 -3.90
CA MET A 200 11.77 -5.06 -2.54
C MET A 200 10.75 -6.13 -2.12
N ASN A 201 9.50 -6.01 -2.57
CA ASN A 201 8.47 -7.02 -2.31
C ASN A 201 8.71 -8.33 -3.08
N HIS A 202 9.55 -8.30 -4.13
CA HIS A 202 9.84 -9.46 -4.99
C HIS A 202 11.28 -9.99 -4.82
N ILE A 203 12.05 -9.52 -3.83
CA ILE A 203 13.41 -10.05 -3.57
C ILE A 203 13.45 -11.59 -3.49
N PRO A 204 12.47 -12.28 -2.84
CA PRO A 204 12.50 -13.76 -2.77
C PRO A 204 12.36 -14.47 -4.11
N GLN A 205 11.93 -13.79 -5.18
CA GLN A 205 11.76 -14.31 -6.53
C GLN A 205 12.95 -14.00 -7.45
N ILE A 206 13.87 -13.15 -7.02
CA ILE A 206 15.10 -12.77 -7.73
C ILE A 206 16.28 -13.65 -7.28
#